data_514bd26a314e1bce31c786dd7e0e0972
#
_entry.id   514bd26a314e1bce31c786dd7e0e0972
#
_cell.length_a   1.000
_cell.length_b   1.000
_cell.length_c   1.000
_cell.angle_alpha   90.00
_cell.angle_beta   90.00
_cell.angle_gamma   90.00
#
_symmetry.space_group_name_H-M   'P 1'
#
loop_
_entity.id
_entity.type
_entity.pdbx_description
1 polymer ?
#
loop_
_entity_poly.entity_id
_entity_poly.type
_entity_poly.pdbx_seq_one_letter_code
_entity_poly.pdbx_strand_id
1 'polypeptide(L)'
;MQALQTLSQREFGMMQCFWEADEPLKMKELQTRWAHGETPQSRSTTLIYVNRLVEMKYLYKTVEQKRQVLYHPIVTKEDYYKHELREFQKRWNLNGIMRVI
;
A
#
# COMPACT_ATOMS: atom_id res chain seq x y z
N MET A 1 18.46 -5.11 -4.07
CA MET A 1 17.04 -4.72 -4.16
C MET A 1 16.22 -5.56 -3.21
N GLN A 2 15.51 -4.92 -2.33
CA GLN A 2 14.66 -5.67 -1.39
C GLN A 2 13.41 -6.17 -2.10
N ALA A 3 13.07 -7.42 -1.81
CA ALA A 3 11.80 -7.95 -2.29
C ALA A 3 10.66 -7.25 -1.55
N LEU A 4 9.59 -6.97 -2.27
CA LEU A 4 8.42 -6.37 -1.65
C LEU A 4 7.71 -7.39 -0.78
N GLN A 5 7.11 -6.91 0.30
CA GLN A 5 6.25 -7.75 1.13
C GLN A 5 4.85 -7.74 0.55
N THR A 6 4.19 -8.88 0.60
CA THR A 6 2.81 -8.97 0.15
C THR A 6 1.91 -8.25 1.14
N LEU A 7 1.03 -7.42 0.62
CA LEU A 7 0.12 -6.64 1.44
C LEU A 7 -1.11 -7.45 1.85
N SER A 8 -1.58 -7.22 3.07
CA SER A 8 -2.90 -7.70 3.47
C SER A 8 -3.96 -6.93 2.70
N GLN A 9 -5.20 -7.40 2.76
CA GLN A 9 -6.30 -6.75 2.07
C GLN A 9 -6.47 -5.30 2.52
N ARG A 10 -6.36 -5.04 3.82
CA ARG A 10 -6.49 -3.69 4.35
C ARG A 10 -5.31 -2.81 3.95
N GLU A 11 -4.11 -3.35 3.97
CA GLU A 11 -2.92 -2.62 3.55
C GLU A 11 -2.99 -2.28 2.07
N PHE A 12 -3.46 -3.22 1.27
CA PHE A 12 -3.66 -2.98 -0.15
C PHE A 12 -4.67 -1.87 -0.39
N GLY A 13 -5.78 -1.89 0.34
CA GLY A 13 -6.80 -0.85 0.24
C GLY A 13 -6.23 0.53 0.57
N MET A 14 -5.37 0.60 1.57
CA MET A 14 -4.73 1.87 1.93
C MET A 14 -3.78 2.33 0.82
N MET A 15 -2.97 1.44 0.26
CA MET A 15 -2.10 1.80 -0.85
C MET A 15 -2.89 2.23 -2.08
N GLN A 16 -4.06 1.63 -2.32
CA GLN A 16 -4.92 2.07 -3.41
C GLN A 16 -5.32 3.52 -3.28
N CYS A 17 -5.52 4.00 -2.05
CA CYS A 17 -5.84 5.41 -1.84
C CYS A 17 -4.74 6.31 -2.40
N PHE A 18 -3.48 5.95 -2.17
CA PHE A 18 -2.34 6.71 -2.69
C PHE A 18 -2.23 6.59 -4.20
N TRP A 19 -2.42 5.40 -4.73
CA TRP A 19 -2.31 5.18 -6.17
C TRP A 19 -3.41 5.91 -6.95
N GLU A 20 -4.61 5.95 -6.41
CA GLU A 20 -5.72 6.65 -7.04
C GLU A 20 -5.59 8.16 -6.94
N ALA A 21 -5.07 8.65 -5.80
CA ALA A 21 -4.87 10.07 -5.61
C ALA A 21 -3.77 10.62 -6.51
N ASP A 22 -2.78 9.79 -6.80
CA ASP A 22 -1.60 10.15 -7.58
C ASP A 22 -0.88 11.37 -6.99
N GLU A 23 -0.92 11.47 -5.66
CA GLU A 23 -0.28 12.55 -4.92
C GLU A 23 -0.10 12.12 -3.47
N PRO A 24 0.79 12.80 -2.73
CA PRO A 24 0.92 12.53 -1.30
C PRO A 24 -0.37 12.86 -0.55
N LEU A 25 -0.61 12.16 0.55
CA LEU A 25 -1.83 12.33 1.33
C LEU A 25 -1.50 12.66 2.79
N LYS A 26 -2.35 13.50 3.37
CA LYS A 26 -2.34 13.80 4.79
C LYS A 26 -3.19 12.76 5.53
N MET A 27 -2.98 12.66 6.84
CA MET A 27 -3.74 11.70 7.65
C MET A 27 -5.25 11.86 7.49
N LYS A 28 -5.73 13.09 7.49
CA LYS A 28 -7.17 13.37 7.38
C LYS A 28 -7.72 12.93 6.03
N GLU A 29 -6.99 13.19 4.97
CA GLU A 29 -7.38 12.76 3.63
C GLU A 29 -7.38 11.24 3.53
N LEU A 30 -6.37 10.61 4.12
CA LEU A 30 -6.25 9.16 4.11
C LEU A 30 -7.41 8.51 4.86
N GLN A 31 -7.78 9.04 6.03
CA GLN A 31 -8.91 8.53 6.77
C GLN A 31 -10.19 8.55 5.93
N THR A 32 -10.41 9.65 5.23
CA THR A 32 -11.60 9.81 4.40
C THR A 32 -11.60 8.83 3.24
N ARG A 33 -10.47 8.68 2.57
CA ARG A 33 -10.38 7.82 1.38
C ARG A 33 -10.35 6.34 1.71
N TRP A 34 -9.78 5.99 2.86
CA TRP A 34 -9.65 4.58 3.26
C TRP A 34 -10.90 4.04 3.93
N ALA A 35 -11.91 4.85 4.10
CA ALA A 35 -13.18 4.41 4.63
C ALA A 35 -13.82 3.47 3.62
N HIS A 36 -13.86 2.19 3.96
CA HIS A 36 -14.51 1.21 3.11
C HIS A 36 -15.93 1.00 3.59
N GLY A 37 -16.88 1.21 2.69
CA GLY A 37 -18.27 1.01 2.99
C GLY A 37 -18.80 2.08 3.92
N GLU A 38 -19.55 1.67 4.91
CA GLU A 38 -20.39 2.59 5.70
C GLU A 38 -19.68 3.23 6.87
N THR A 39 -18.58 2.64 7.34
CA THR A 39 -17.95 3.10 8.57
C THR A 39 -16.53 3.58 8.32
N PRO A 40 -16.27 4.88 8.49
CA PRO A 40 -14.91 5.40 8.40
C PRO A 40 -14.04 4.78 9.49
N GLN A 41 -12.79 4.50 9.16
CA GLN A 41 -11.86 3.97 10.15
C GLN A 41 -11.44 5.09 11.11
N SER A 42 -11.17 4.70 12.36
CA SER A 42 -10.71 5.66 13.34
C SER A 42 -9.30 6.15 12.97
N ARG A 43 -8.95 7.31 13.51
CA ARG A 43 -7.60 7.85 13.33
C ARG A 43 -6.55 6.87 13.86
N SER A 44 -6.82 6.25 15.01
CA SER A 44 -5.88 5.30 15.61
C SER A 44 -5.64 4.09 14.70
N THR A 45 -6.69 3.52 14.15
CA THR A 45 -6.57 2.40 13.24
C THR A 45 -5.82 2.79 11.97
N THR A 46 -6.18 3.94 11.40
CA THR A 46 -5.51 4.45 10.21
C THR A 46 -4.02 4.65 10.46
N LEU A 47 -3.69 5.20 11.62
CA LEU A 47 -2.29 5.45 11.99
C LEU A 47 -1.49 4.16 12.09
N ILE A 48 -2.08 3.12 12.68
CA ILE A 48 -1.43 1.82 12.79
C ILE A 48 -1.06 1.28 11.40
N TYR A 49 -2.00 1.31 10.48
CA TYR A 49 -1.78 0.76 9.15
C TYR A 49 -0.82 1.60 8.31
N VAL A 50 -0.92 2.93 8.38
CA VAL A 50 -0.02 3.77 7.62
C VAL A 50 1.42 3.67 8.14
N ASN A 51 1.60 3.56 9.46
CA ASN A 51 2.93 3.37 10.03
C ASN A 51 3.51 2.02 9.63
N ARG A 52 2.66 1.00 9.55
CA ARG A 52 3.09 -0.32 9.09
C ARG A 52 3.61 -0.25 7.65
N LEU A 53 2.92 0.49 6.78
CA LEU A 53 3.37 0.67 5.40
C LEU A 53 4.67 1.46 5.32
N VAL A 54 4.87 2.42 6.22
CA VAL A 54 6.14 3.14 6.29
C VAL A 54 7.27 2.19 6.67
N GLU A 55 7.05 1.32 7.65
CA GLU A 55 8.04 0.33 8.06
C GLU A 55 8.35 -0.66 6.94
N MET A 56 7.36 -1.02 6.16
CA MET A 56 7.51 -1.95 5.03
C MET A 56 8.15 -1.29 3.81
N LYS A 57 8.43 0.01 3.87
CA LYS A 57 9.03 0.77 2.78
C LYS A 57 8.11 0.94 1.57
N TYR A 58 6.82 0.87 1.79
CA TYR A 58 5.83 1.22 0.77
C TYR A 58 5.57 2.71 0.73
N LEU A 59 5.72 3.38 1.88
CA LEU A 59 5.50 4.81 2.04
C LEU A 59 6.68 5.45 2.76
N TYR A 60 6.87 6.74 2.56
CA TYR A 60 7.72 7.52 3.44
C TYR A 60 6.94 8.76 3.88
N LYS A 61 7.35 9.35 4.98
CA LYS A 61 6.66 10.52 5.50
C LYS A 61 7.59 11.72 5.58
N THR A 62 7.02 12.91 5.37
CA THR A 62 7.71 14.16 5.58
C THR A 62 6.89 15.02 6.52
N VAL A 63 7.57 15.92 7.23
CA VAL A 63 6.91 16.85 8.13
C VAL A 63 6.91 18.22 7.45
N GLU A 64 5.72 18.69 7.14
CA GLU A 64 5.55 19.98 6.50
C GLU A 64 5.44 21.07 7.55
N GLN A 65 5.22 22.30 7.10
CA GLN A 65 5.04 23.44 8.01
C GLN A 65 3.89 23.15 8.97
N LYS A 66 3.99 23.67 10.18
CA LYS A 66 3.00 23.49 11.25
C LYS A 66 2.88 22.03 11.70
N ARG A 67 3.96 21.27 11.57
CA ARG A 67 4.03 19.86 11.99
C ARG A 67 3.04 18.96 11.29
N GLN A 68 2.61 19.34 10.11
CA GLN A 68 1.71 18.53 9.34
C GLN A 68 2.49 17.40 8.66
N VAL A 69 2.07 16.15 8.87
CA VAL A 69 2.72 15.00 8.29
C VAL A 69 2.08 14.67 6.94
N LEU A 70 2.92 14.45 5.97
CA LEU A 70 2.51 14.10 4.62
C LEU A 70 3.11 12.74 4.28
N TYR A 71 2.30 11.83 3.76
CA TYR A 71 2.74 10.48 3.39
C TYR A 71 2.85 10.38 1.89
N HIS A 72 3.95 9.77 1.43
CA HIS A 72 4.29 9.68 0.01
C HIS A 72 4.45 8.21 -0.38
N PRO A 73 3.88 7.78 -1.51
CA PRO A 73 4.08 6.40 -1.96
C PRO A 73 5.48 6.22 -2.55
N ILE A 74 6.12 5.11 -2.20
CA ILE A 74 7.40 4.70 -2.78
C ILE A 74 7.16 3.64 -3.86
N VAL A 75 6.31 2.66 -3.52
CA VAL A 75 6.01 1.54 -4.40
C VAL A 75 4.86 1.93 -5.31
N THR A 76 5.06 1.80 -6.61
CA THR A 76 4.00 2.09 -7.58
C THR A 76 3.04 0.91 -7.69
N LYS A 77 1.86 1.17 -8.20
CA LYS A 77 0.87 0.14 -8.45
C LYS A 77 1.43 -0.94 -9.39
N GLU A 78 2.16 -0.52 -10.41
CA GLU A 78 2.78 -1.45 -11.36
C GLU A 78 3.80 -2.35 -10.69
N ASP A 79 4.64 -1.79 -9.84
CA ASP A 79 5.65 -2.55 -9.12
C ASP A 79 5.00 -3.59 -8.21
N TYR A 80 3.91 -3.24 -7.57
CA TYR A 80 3.20 -4.17 -6.70
C TYR A 80 2.56 -5.28 -7.51
N TYR A 81 1.97 -4.97 -8.65
CA TYR A 81 1.35 -6.00 -9.50
C TYR A 81 2.40 -6.97 -10.04
N LYS A 82 3.59 -6.48 -10.38
CA LYS A 82 4.68 -7.36 -10.79
C LYS A 82 5.11 -8.28 -9.65
N HIS A 83 5.14 -7.75 -8.44
CA HIS A 83 5.45 -8.55 -7.26
C HIS A 83 4.40 -9.65 -7.06
N GLU A 84 3.13 -9.29 -7.14
CA GLU A 84 2.04 -10.26 -6.98
C GLU A 84 2.11 -11.36 -8.02
N LEU A 85 2.41 -11.01 -9.25
CA LEU A 85 2.53 -11.99 -10.32
C LEU A 85 3.67 -12.97 -10.04
N ARG A 86 4.82 -12.46 -9.59
CA ARG A 86 5.95 -13.31 -9.24
C ARG A 86 5.64 -14.25 -8.09
N GLU A 87 4.96 -13.72 -7.05
CA GLU A 87 4.58 -14.55 -5.91
C GLU A 87 3.55 -15.61 -6.31
N PHE A 88 2.64 -15.25 -7.19
CA PHE A 88 1.67 -16.19 -7.73
C PHE A 88 2.37 -17.33 -8.47
N GLN A 89 3.33 -17.01 -9.32
CA GLN A 89 4.08 -17.99 -10.07
C GLN A 89 4.86 -18.93 -9.16
N LYS A 90 5.48 -18.41 -8.11
CA LYS A 90 6.22 -19.22 -7.13
C LYS A 90 5.30 -20.17 -6.39
N ARG A 91 4.17 -19.64 -5.91
CA ARG A 91 3.24 -20.41 -5.08
C ARG A 91 2.65 -21.58 -5.84
N TRP A 92 2.35 -21.38 -7.10
CA TRP A 92 1.73 -22.41 -7.93
C TRP A 92 2.73 -23.24 -8.70
N ASN A 93 4.02 -22.99 -8.53
CA ASN A 93 5.08 -23.70 -9.26
C ASN A 93 4.79 -23.74 -10.75
N LEU A 94 4.54 -22.59 -11.32
CA LEU A 94 4.07 -22.46 -12.69
C LEU A 94 5.10 -22.84 -13.74
N ASN A 95 6.34 -23.12 -13.33
CA ASN A 95 7.37 -23.57 -14.28
C ASN A 95 6.94 -24.81 -15.05
N GLY A 96 6.19 -25.69 -14.40
CA GLY A 96 5.65 -26.87 -15.07
C GLY A 96 4.34 -26.60 -15.79
N ILE A 97 3.48 -25.79 -15.16
CA ILE A 97 2.13 -25.53 -15.67
C ILE A 97 2.16 -24.57 -16.85
N MET A 98 2.93 -23.51 -16.75
CA MET A 98 2.98 -22.49 -17.80
C MET A 98 3.61 -23.02 -19.09
N ARG A 99 4.42 -24.04 -19.01
CA ARG A 99 5.02 -24.64 -20.21
C ARG A 99 4.02 -25.42 -21.05
N VAL A 100 2.98 -25.88 -20.40
CA VAL A 100 1.95 -26.66 -21.08
C VAL A 100 1.00 -25.76 -21.84
N ILE A 101 0.92 -24.56 -21.41
CA ILE A 101 0.05 -23.55 -22.00
C ILE A 101 0.81 -22.72 -23.01
#